data_f069f24d4214d33be2fe5713ac7cff3d
#
_entry.id   f069f24d4214d33be2fe5713ac7cff3d
#
_cell.length_a   1.000
_cell.length_b   1.000
_cell.length_c   1.000
_cell.angle_alpha   90.00
_cell.angle_beta   90.00
_cell.angle_gamma   90.00
#
_symmetry.space_group_name_H-M   'P 1'
#
loop_
_entity.id
_entity.type
_entity.pdbx_description
1 polymer ?
#
loop_
_entity_poly.entity_id
_entity_poly.type
_entity_poly.pdbx_seq_one_letter_code
_entity_poly.pdbx_strand_id
1 'polypeptide(L)'
;MAEKLWSKLEKTLVNNGKAFISVTGGGGKTTFLVSFSSYLKSLGYSVLITTSTKLASPFSFDYKVDGIFLSPSIINYWPGKGESVFYGSYNEALGKTTAPPSSMVSLLYDRYDVVIVE
;
A
#
# COMPACT_ATOMS: atom_id res chain seq x y z
N MET A 1 4.96 -7.04 20.05
CA MET A 1 5.85 -7.05 18.86
C MET A 1 5.33 -6.12 17.77
N ALA A 2 4.09 -6.28 17.31
CA ALA A 2 3.52 -5.40 16.28
C ALA A 2 3.50 -3.94 16.73
N GLU A 3 3.13 -3.66 17.96
CA GLU A 3 3.09 -2.31 18.50
C GLU A 3 4.46 -1.63 18.48
N LYS A 4 5.52 -2.36 18.80
CA LYS A 4 6.89 -1.82 18.75
C LYS A 4 7.30 -1.46 17.35
N LEU A 5 6.98 -2.31 16.37
CA LEU A 5 7.25 -2.06 14.96
C LEU A 5 6.45 -0.84 14.49
N TRP A 6 5.17 -0.78 14.80
CA TRP A 6 4.31 0.33 14.40
C TRP A 6 4.77 1.66 15.00
N SER A 7 5.16 1.68 16.28
CA SER A 7 5.74 2.87 16.92
C SER A 7 7.01 3.34 16.22
N LYS A 8 7.88 2.40 15.83
CA LYS A 8 9.12 2.71 15.14
C LYS A 8 8.86 3.32 13.77
N LEU A 9 7.92 2.76 13.03
CA LEU A 9 7.51 3.26 11.72
C LEU A 9 6.84 4.63 11.83
N GLU A 10 6.02 4.82 12.86
CA GLU A 10 5.39 6.10 13.14
C GLU A 10 6.44 7.19 13.42
N LYS A 11 7.46 6.88 14.20
CA LYS A 11 8.57 7.82 14.44
C LYS A 11 9.29 8.20 13.15
N THR A 12 9.49 7.23 12.25
CA THR A 12 10.08 7.49 10.94
C THR A 12 9.22 8.46 10.15
N LEU A 13 7.90 8.28 10.17
CA LEU A 13 6.96 9.18 9.49
C LEU A 13 7.00 10.59 10.09
N VAL A 14 7.01 10.69 11.40
CA VAL A 14 7.07 11.98 12.08
C VAL A 14 8.34 12.73 11.73
N ASN A 15 9.49 12.04 11.69
CA ASN A 15 10.78 12.65 11.43
C ASN A 15 11.00 13.01 9.96
N ASN A 16 10.56 12.14 9.05
CA ASN A 16 10.85 12.27 7.61
C ASN A 16 9.64 12.69 6.78
N GLY A 17 8.45 12.63 7.34
CA GLY A 17 7.20 12.92 6.65
C GLY A 17 6.75 11.84 5.66
N LYS A 18 7.59 10.85 5.40
CA LYS A 18 7.32 9.78 4.43
C LYS A 18 7.95 8.47 4.89
N ALA A 19 7.35 7.36 4.48
CA ALA A 19 7.93 6.04 4.71
C ALA A 19 7.67 5.13 3.51
N PHE A 20 8.68 4.36 3.14
CA PHE A 20 8.57 3.28 2.16
C PHE A 20 8.80 1.97 2.91
N ILE A 21 7.82 1.08 2.88
CA ILE A 21 7.83 -0.12 3.71
C ILE A 21 7.70 -1.35 2.81
N SER A 22 8.67 -2.25 2.90
CA SER A 22 8.59 -3.56 2.26
C SER A 22 8.15 -4.59 3.27
N VAL A 23 7.15 -5.38 2.90
CA VAL A 23 6.66 -6.48 3.73
C VAL A 23 7.04 -7.79 3.06
N THR A 24 7.90 -8.56 3.72
CA THR A 24 8.39 -9.84 3.23
C THR A 24 8.17 -10.92 4.28
N GLY A 25 8.37 -12.18 3.88
CA GLY A 25 8.28 -13.30 4.82
C GLY A 25 7.14 -14.26 4.51
N GLY A 26 6.80 -15.07 5.49
CA GLY A 26 5.79 -16.13 5.37
C GLY A 26 4.36 -15.63 5.43
N GLY A 27 3.45 -16.52 5.83
CA GLY A 27 2.02 -16.24 5.88
C GLY A 27 1.65 -15.06 6.78
N GLY A 28 0.47 -14.51 6.56
CA GLY A 28 -0.05 -13.40 7.35
C GLY A 28 0.32 -12.01 6.86
N LYS A 29 1.09 -11.90 5.79
CA LYS A 29 1.52 -10.61 5.24
C LYS A 29 0.33 -9.74 4.84
N THR A 30 -0.65 -10.31 4.16
CA THR A 30 -1.80 -9.56 3.68
C THR A 30 -2.63 -9.03 4.85
N THR A 31 -2.84 -9.83 5.88
CA THR A 31 -3.52 -9.40 7.11
C THR A 31 -2.76 -8.25 7.79
N PHE A 32 -1.45 -8.37 7.85
CA PHE A 32 -0.60 -7.30 8.40
C PHE A 32 -0.74 -6.02 7.59
N LEU A 33 -0.72 -6.11 6.26
CA LEU A 33 -0.89 -4.95 5.37
C LEU A 33 -2.17 -4.20 5.69
N VAL A 34 -3.29 -4.92 5.77
CA VAL A 34 -4.60 -4.32 6.03
C VAL A 34 -4.63 -3.65 7.41
N SER A 35 -4.17 -4.35 8.43
CA SER A 35 -4.17 -3.83 9.80
C SER A 35 -3.29 -2.59 9.92
N PHE A 36 -2.10 -2.63 9.34
CA PHE A 36 -1.16 -1.52 9.42
C PHE A 36 -1.64 -0.33 8.61
N SER A 37 -2.14 -0.57 7.41
CA SER A 37 -2.72 0.48 6.57
C SER A 37 -3.88 1.17 7.29
N SER A 38 -4.77 0.41 7.91
CA SER A 38 -5.90 0.95 8.65
C SER A 38 -5.44 1.80 9.84
N TYR A 39 -4.40 1.35 10.53
CA TYR A 39 -3.80 2.12 11.63
C TYR A 39 -3.25 3.46 11.15
N LEU A 40 -2.45 3.46 10.10
CA LEU A 40 -1.86 4.68 9.54
C LEU A 40 -2.94 5.64 9.05
N LYS A 41 -3.96 5.11 8.40
CA LYS A 41 -5.10 5.87 7.92
C LYS A 41 -5.82 6.57 9.08
N SER A 42 -5.98 5.87 10.21
CA SER A 42 -6.61 6.45 11.41
C SER A 42 -5.83 7.63 11.97
N LEU A 43 -4.53 7.68 11.71
CA LEU A 43 -3.65 8.79 12.11
C LEU A 43 -3.65 9.94 11.08
N GLY A 44 -4.36 9.79 9.98
CA GLY A 44 -4.45 10.81 8.95
C GLY A 44 -3.41 10.71 7.83
N TYR A 45 -2.64 9.63 7.78
CA TYR A 45 -1.67 9.42 6.70
C TYR A 45 -2.34 8.85 5.47
N SER A 46 -1.90 9.30 4.29
CA SER A 46 -2.28 8.69 3.03
C SER A 46 -1.39 7.48 2.76
N VAL A 47 -2.01 6.38 2.32
CA VAL A 47 -1.31 5.09 2.18
C VAL A 47 -1.53 4.52 0.79
N LEU A 48 -0.43 4.11 0.15
CA LEU A 48 -0.49 3.35 -1.10
C LEU A 48 -0.04 1.92 -0.81
N ILE A 49 -0.89 0.96 -1.18
CA ILE A 49 -0.56 -0.47 -1.10
C ILE A 49 -0.30 -0.97 -2.52
N THR A 50 0.84 -1.59 -2.73
CA THR A 50 1.19 -2.19 -4.02
C THR A 50 2.01 -3.46 -3.80
N THR A 51 2.47 -4.07 -4.88
CA THR A 51 3.26 -5.31 -4.81
C THR A 51 4.42 -5.27 -5.79
N SER A 52 5.50 -5.95 -5.45
CA SER A 52 6.62 -6.18 -6.35
C SER A 52 6.60 -7.59 -6.95
N THR A 53 5.67 -8.42 -6.52
CA THR A 53 5.52 -9.81 -7.00
C THR A 53 4.07 -10.10 -7.38
N LYS A 54 3.39 -10.89 -6.57
CA LYS A 54 1.98 -11.24 -6.75
C LYS A 54 1.23 -11.03 -5.45
N LEU A 55 0.02 -10.55 -5.56
CA LEU A 55 -0.82 -10.28 -4.40
C LEU A 55 -2.23 -10.75 -4.71
N ALA A 56 -2.99 -11.13 -3.68
CA ALA A 56 -4.38 -11.49 -3.86
C ALA A 56 -5.14 -10.35 -4.54
N SER A 57 -6.01 -10.70 -5.50
CA SER A 57 -6.80 -9.69 -6.20
C SER A 57 -7.73 -8.96 -5.24
N PRO A 58 -7.94 -7.63 -5.42
CA PRO A 58 -8.95 -6.91 -4.64
C PRO A 58 -10.37 -7.39 -4.92
N PHE A 59 -10.58 -8.19 -5.96
CA PHE A 59 -11.86 -8.85 -6.22
C PHE A 59 -12.11 -10.04 -5.31
N SER A 60 -11.04 -10.64 -4.77
CA SER A 60 -11.13 -11.81 -3.89
C SER A 60 -10.73 -11.52 -2.44
N PHE A 61 -10.14 -10.38 -2.17
CA PHE A 61 -9.71 -9.98 -0.84
C PHE A 61 -10.01 -8.51 -0.59
N ASP A 62 -10.62 -8.20 0.54
CA ASP A 62 -10.93 -6.83 0.91
C ASP A 62 -9.74 -6.19 1.62
N TYR A 63 -9.03 -5.31 0.92
CA TYR A 63 -7.91 -4.56 1.47
C TYR A 63 -8.34 -3.37 2.33
N LYS A 64 -9.65 -3.11 2.42
CA LYS A 64 -10.23 -2.01 3.20
C LYS A 64 -9.64 -0.65 2.79
N VAL A 65 -9.49 -0.46 1.49
CA VAL A 65 -8.97 0.77 0.91
C VAL A 65 -10.09 1.64 0.37
N ASP A 66 -9.81 2.93 0.21
CA ASP A 66 -10.78 3.89 -0.33
C ASP A 66 -10.83 3.86 -1.85
N GLY A 67 -9.74 3.48 -2.50
CA GLY A 67 -9.68 3.40 -3.95
C GLY A 67 -8.86 2.21 -4.42
N ILE A 68 -9.24 1.67 -5.58
CA ILE A 68 -8.56 0.54 -6.22
C ILE A 68 -8.23 0.96 -7.65
N PHE A 69 -6.95 0.86 -8.00
CA PHE A 69 -6.46 1.16 -9.34
C PHE A 69 -5.72 -0.03 -9.91
N LEU A 70 -6.18 -0.50 -11.07
CA LEU A 70 -5.57 -1.65 -11.75
C LEU A 70 -4.99 -1.23 -13.11
N SER A 71 -4.81 0.06 -13.33
CA SER A 71 -4.27 0.63 -14.55
C SER A 71 -3.47 1.90 -14.24
N PRO A 72 -2.69 2.43 -15.20
CA PRO A 72 -1.94 3.67 -15.01
C PRO A 72 -2.80 4.90 -14.72
N SER A 73 -4.12 4.81 -14.79
CA SER A 73 -5.02 5.92 -14.49
C SER A 73 -4.83 6.49 -13.07
N ILE A 74 -4.22 5.72 -12.17
CA ILE A 74 -3.87 6.20 -10.82
C ILE A 74 -3.02 7.49 -10.87
N ILE A 75 -2.28 7.73 -11.95
CA ILE A 75 -1.45 8.94 -12.08
C ILE A 75 -2.31 10.23 -12.03
N ASN A 76 -3.58 10.13 -12.36
CA ASN A 76 -4.50 11.25 -12.35
C ASN A 76 -5.18 11.46 -10.99
N TYR A 77 -4.91 10.59 -10.02
CA TYR A 77 -5.54 10.63 -8.70
C TYR A 77 -4.58 11.16 -7.64
N TRP A 78 -5.03 12.12 -6.85
CA TRP A 78 -4.28 12.64 -5.71
C TRP A 78 -5.02 12.26 -4.43
N PRO A 79 -4.38 11.52 -3.52
CA PRO A 79 -5.05 11.09 -2.31
C PRO A 79 -5.28 12.26 -1.36
N GLY A 80 -6.39 12.19 -0.66
CA GLY A 80 -6.65 13.09 0.46
C GLY A 80 -6.02 12.56 1.75
N LYS A 81 -6.09 13.37 2.78
CA LYS A 81 -5.61 13.00 4.10
C LYS A 81 -6.39 11.79 4.64
N GLY A 82 -5.66 10.79 5.12
CA GLY A 82 -6.28 9.59 5.67
C GLY A 82 -6.90 8.66 4.63
N GLU A 83 -6.52 8.81 3.36
CA GLU A 83 -6.98 7.91 2.31
C GLU A 83 -5.98 6.79 2.04
N SER A 84 -6.50 5.60 1.79
CA SER A 84 -5.69 4.47 1.36
C SER A 84 -6.10 3.99 -0.02
N VAL A 85 -5.11 3.62 -0.83
CA VAL A 85 -5.29 3.24 -2.23
C VAL A 85 -4.50 1.97 -2.52
N PHE A 86 -5.11 1.08 -3.27
CA PHE A 86 -4.47 -0.13 -3.79
C PHE A 86 -4.11 0.09 -5.25
N TYR A 87 -2.88 -0.26 -5.64
CA TYR A 87 -2.43 -0.17 -7.02
C TYR A 87 -1.68 -1.43 -7.43
N GLY A 88 -2.04 -1.98 -8.58
CA GLY A 88 -1.35 -3.13 -9.17
C GLY A 88 -1.86 -3.39 -10.58
N SER A 89 -1.22 -4.33 -11.27
CA SER A 89 -1.67 -4.79 -12.57
C SER A 89 -2.42 -6.09 -12.39
N TYR A 90 -3.66 -6.16 -12.88
CA TYR A 90 -4.46 -7.38 -12.75
C TYR A 90 -4.10 -8.37 -13.85
N ASN A 91 -3.79 -9.60 -13.44
CA ASN A 91 -3.55 -10.70 -14.37
C ASN A 91 -4.77 -11.63 -14.35
N GLU A 92 -5.56 -11.58 -15.39
CA GLU A 92 -6.80 -12.35 -15.52
C GLU A 92 -6.55 -13.86 -15.49
N ALA A 93 -5.50 -14.31 -16.16
CA ALA A 93 -5.17 -15.74 -16.23
C ALA A 93 -4.83 -16.33 -14.86
N LEU A 94 -4.19 -15.56 -14.00
CA LEU A 94 -3.82 -15.99 -12.65
C LEU A 94 -4.87 -15.66 -11.60
N GLY A 95 -5.81 -14.77 -11.91
CA GLY A 95 -6.75 -14.25 -10.92
C GLY A 95 -6.06 -13.47 -9.82
N LYS A 96 -4.89 -12.92 -10.07
CA LYS A 96 -4.07 -12.21 -9.08
C LYS A 96 -3.61 -10.86 -9.59
N THR A 97 -3.24 -10.01 -8.65
CA THR A 97 -2.58 -8.73 -8.95
C THR A 97 -1.08 -8.96 -9.02
N THR A 98 -0.45 -8.38 -10.02
CA THR A 98 1.00 -8.46 -10.23
C THR A 98 1.61 -7.07 -10.07
N ALA A 99 2.95 -7.03 -10.05
CA ALA A 99 3.68 -5.78 -9.90
C ALA A 99 3.35 -4.79 -11.02
N PRO A 100 3.02 -3.55 -10.67
CA PRO A 100 2.92 -2.48 -11.67
C PRO A 100 4.33 -2.06 -12.10
N PRO A 101 4.45 -1.26 -13.18
CA PRO A 101 5.75 -0.75 -13.58
C PRO A 101 6.42 0.03 -12.44
N SER A 102 7.70 -0.25 -12.19
CA SER A 102 8.44 0.41 -11.11
C SER A 102 8.53 1.93 -11.28
N SER A 103 8.57 2.40 -12.52
CA SER A 103 8.55 3.84 -12.82
C SER A 103 7.28 4.52 -12.31
N MET A 104 6.14 3.84 -12.38
CA MET A 104 4.88 4.36 -11.87
C MET A 104 4.91 4.47 -10.34
N VAL A 105 5.44 3.46 -9.66
CA VAL A 105 5.55 3.48 -8.20
C VAL A 105 6.46 4.64 -7.75
N SER A 106 7.55 4.86 -8.47
CA SER A 106 8.46 5.98 -8.18
C SER A 106 7.78 7.34 -8.31
N LEU A 107 6.94 7.51 -9.34
CA LEU A 107 6.18 8.74 -9.52
C LEU A 107 5.16 8.95 -8.40
N LEU A 108 4.55 7.87 -7.94
CA LEU A 108 3.51 7.93 -6.90
C LEU A 108 4.08 8.10 -5.50
N TYR A 109 5.34 7.75 -5.30
CA TYR A 109 5.97 7.80 -3.97
C TYR A 109 5.82 9.18 -3.31
N ASP A 110 5.94 10.24 -4.09
CA ASP A 110 5.87 11.61 -3.57
C ASP A 110 4.44 12.06 -3.24
N ARG A 111 3.43 11.32 -3.68
CA ARG A 111 2.03 11.69 -3.48
C ARG A 111 1.42 11.10 -2.22
N TYR A 112 2.05 10.07 -1.64
CA TYR A 112 1.53 9.35 -0.49
C TYR A 112 2.50 9.49 0.68
N ASP A 113 1.97 9.58 1.88
CA ASP A 113 2.80 9.62 3.09
C ASP A 113 3.49 8.29 3.32
N VAL A 114 2.80 7.19 3.00
CA VAL A 114 3.33 5.84 3.18
C VAL A 114 3.08 5.01 1.93
N VAL A 115 4.12 4.34 1.45
CA VAL A 115 4.01 3.35 0.38
C VAL A 115 4.40 1.99 0.96
N ILE A 116 3.47 1.04 0.89
CA ILE A 116 3.68 -0.32 1.39
C ILE A 116 3.75 -1.27 0.20
N VAL A 117 4.85 -1.99 0.09
CA VAL A 117 5.09 -2.94 -0.99
C VAL A 117 5.22 -4.35 -0.41
N GLU A 118 4.42 -5.26 -0.90
CA GLU A 118 4.56 -6.67 -0.58
C GLU A 118 5.45 -7.40 -1.58
#